data_287b0dd620322e08b9032e29a9dc4a87
#
_entry.id   287b0dd620322e08b9032e29a9dc4a87
#
_cell.length_a   1.000
_cell.length_b   1.000
_cell.length_c   1.000
_cell.angle_alpha   90.00
_cell.angle_beta   90.00
_cell.angle_gamma   90.00
#
_symmetry.space_group_name_H-M   'P 1'
#
loop_
_entity.id
_entity.type
_entity.pdbx_description
1 polymer ?
#
loop_
_entity_poly.entity_id
_entity_poly.type
_entity_poly.pdbx_seq_one_letter_code
_entity_poly.pdbx_strand_id
1 'polypeptide(L)'
;METVFIGFGSNVGDRVDFCDRAVTLLSLLPHSRLQGVSLLYETEPVRDQIDPEEGWFLNGVVQLETNITPRSLLSTLQEIERALDRDEDNRSGPRTIDLDILFYGEHVIKEPGLAIPHPRLHQRRFVLMPMNELDPLWVHPTLNQSVAQLLTAARDQSQVRLLFPQPSTRYGSRPACSSPPNA
;
A
#
# COMPACT_ATOMS: atom_id res chain seq x y z
N MET A 1 11.64 12.00 11.14
CA MET A 1 10.46 11.44 10.43
C MET A 1 10.85 10.11 9.85
N GLU A 2 9.96 9.14 9.87
CA GLU A 2 10.20 7.81 9.30
C GLU A 2 9.55 7.70 7.93
N THR A 3 10.22 7.06 6.99
CA THR A 3 9.62 6.71 5.71
C THR A 3 8.68 5.52 5.89
N VAL A 4 7.44 5.67 5.47
CA VAL A 4 6.40 4.65 5.61
C VAL A 4 5.78 4.34 4.26
N PHE A 5 5.57 3.06 3.98
CA PHE A 5 4.82 2.62 2.81
C PHE A 5 3.48 2.04 3.26
N ILE A 6 2.40 2.55 2.68
CA ILE A 6 1.03 2.12 2.96
C ILE A 6 0.45 1.56 1.67
N GLY A 7 0.08 0.27 1.69
CA GLY A 7 -0.71 -0.33 0.64
C GLY A 7 -2.17 0.08 0.77
N PHE A 8 -2.83 0.32 -0.34
CA PHE A 8 -4.27 0.53 -0.38
C PHE A 8 -4.91 -0.31 -1.47
N GLY A 9 -6.16 -0.74 -1.24
CA GLY A 9 -6.88 -1.55 -2.20
C GLY A 9 -8.39 -1.48 -2.03
N SER A 10 -9.13 -1.58 -3.15
CA SER A 10 -10.59 -1.58 -3.21
C SER A 10 -11.08 -2.60 -4.23
N ASN A 11 -12.18 -3.33 -3.94
CA ASN A 11 -12.79 -4.28 -4.89
C ASN A 11 -14.32 -4.16 -4.99
N VAL A 12 -14.93 -3.16 -4.34
CA VAL A 12 -16.38 -2.97 -4.31
C VAL A 12 -16.74 -1.50 -4.58
N GLY A 13 -17.88 -1.28 -5.21
CA GLY A 13 -18.39 0.07 -5.49
C GLY A 13 -17.54 0.86 -6.48
N ASP A 14 -17.47 2.16 -6.32
CA ASP A 14 -16.57 3.01 -7.11
C ASP A 14 -15.14 2.91 -6.55
N ARG A 15 -14.42 1.88 -7.01
CA ARG A 15 -13.05 1.57 -6.56
C ARG A 15 -12.10 2.75 -6.75
N VAL A 16 -12.27 3.53 -7.82
CA VAL A 16 -11.43 4.71 -8.11
C VAL A 16 -11.70 5.81 -7.11
N ASP A 17 -12.98 6.13 -6.83
CA ASP A 17 -13.35 7.15 -5.85
C ASP A 17 -12.84 6.77 -4.46
N PHE A 18 -13.02 5.52 -4.02
CA PHE A 18 -12.50 5.07 -2.72
C PHE A 18 -10.98 5.20 -2.62
N CYS A 19 -10.23 4.81 -3.66
CA CYS A 19 -8.78 4.98 -3.69
C CYS A 19 -8.38 6.47 -3.64
N ASP A 20 -9.02 7.33 -4.43
CA ASP A 20 -8.73 8.78 -4.46
C ASP A 20 -9.02 9.45 -3.12
N ARG A 21 -10.13 9.11 -2.48
CA ARG A 21 -10.49 9.62 -1.14
C ARG A 21 -9.51 9.14 -0.09
N ALA A 22 -9.12 7.86 -0.12
CA ALA A 22 -8.11 7.31 0.80
C ALA A 22 -6.76 8.03 0.66
N VAL A 23 -6.24 8.19 -0.57
CA VAL A 23 -4.99 8.92 -0.83
C VAL A 23 -5.10 10.38 -0.41
N THR A 24 -6.27 11.01 -0.58
CA THR A 24 -6.52 12.38 -0.12
C THR A 24 -6.42 12.45 1.41
N LEU A 25 -7.10 11.57 2.14
CA LEU A 25 -7.04 11.55 3.61
C LEU A 25 -5.64 11.26 4.13
N LEU A 26 -4.91 10.33 3.50
CA LEU A 26 -3.51 10.04 3.83
C LEU A 26 -2.60 11.27 3.61
N SER A 27 -2.85 12.07 2.58
CA SER A 27 -2.07 13.29 2.29
C SER A 27 -2.30 14.41 3.32
N LEU A 28 -3.40 14.36 4.04
CA LEU A 28 -3.80 15.35 5.06
C LEU A 28 -3.46 14.92 6.49
N LEU A 29 -2.79 13.77 6.68
CA LEU A 29 -2.42 13.31 8.01
C LEU A 29 -1.52 14.32 8.73
N PRO A 30 -1.84 14.69 9.99
CA PRO A 30 -0.99 15.58 10.76
C PRO A 30 0.40 14.98 10.97
N HIS A 31 1.42 15.83 11.06
CA HIS A 31 2.82 15.40 11.25
C HIS A 31 3.34 14.42 10.19
N SER A 32 2.74 14.45 9.00
CA SER A 32 3.08 13.59 7.88
C SER A 32 3.23 14.40 6.59
N ARG A 33 3.95 13.84 5.63
CA ARG A 33 4.19 14.43 4.32
C ARG A 33 4.08 13.35 3.26
N LEU A 34 3.19 13.54 2.30
CA LEU A 34 3.10 12.68 1.12
C LEU A 34 4.36 12.83 0.27
N GLN A 35 5.06 11.74 0.00
CA GLN A 35 6.27 11.70 -0.82
C GLN A 35 5.97 11.18 -2.23
N GLY A 36 5.11 10.18 -2.35
CA GLY A 36 4.75 9.61 -3.63
C GLY A 36 3.51 8.74 -3.56
N VAL A 37 2.89 8.57 -4.72
CA VAL A 37 1.78 7.64 -4.94
C VAL A 37 2.10 6.84 -6.19
N SER A 38 2.04 5.51 -6.10
CA SER A 38 2.21 4.65 -7.28
C SER A 38 1.07 4.86 -8.29
N LEU A 39 1.23 4.37 -9.49
CA LEU A 39 0.11 4.15 -10.40
C LEU A 39 -0.88 3.16 -9.77
N LEU A 40 -2.11 3.16 -10.28
CA LEU A 40 -3.13 2.18 -9.89
C LEU A 40 -3.03 0.93 -10.77
N TYR A 41 -3.16 -0.21 -10.13
CA TYR A 41 -3.11 -1.53 -10.76
C TYR A 41 -4.41 -2.30 -10.52
N GLU A 42 -4.99 -2.86 -11.56
CA GLU A 42 -6.03 -3.88 -11.44
C GLU A 42 -5.40 -5.23 -11.18
N THR A 43 -5.90 -5.94 -10.17
CA THR A 43 -5.30 -7.19 -9.71
C THR A 43 -6.35 -8.27 -9.49
N GLU A 44 -6.02 -9.45 -9.93
CA GLU A 44 -6.84 -10.64 -9.70
C GLU A 44 -6.87 -10.98 -8.20
N PRO A 45 -8.02 -11.43 -7.64
CA PRO A 45 -8.06 -11.94 -6.27
C PRO A 45 -7.04 -13.07 -6.07
N VAL A 46 -6.39 -13.11 -4.90
CA VAL A 46 -5.42 -14.18 -4.58
C VAL A 46 -6.17 -15.51 -4.40
N ARG A 47 -5.78 -16.54 -5.14
CA ARG A 47 -6.53 -17.78 -5.39
C ARG A 47 -6.90 -18.67 -4.19
N ASP A 48 -6.37 -18.40 -3.00
CA ASP A 48 -6.63 -19.26 -1.84
C ASP A 48 -8.05 -19.10 -1.23
N GLN A 49 -8.81 -18.07 -1.64
CA GLN A 49 -10.17 -17.77 -1.16
C GLN A 49 -10.98 -17.03 -2.23
N ILE A 50 -11.14 -17.62 -3.42
CA ILE A 50 -11.94 -16.99 -4.48
C ILE A 50 -13.42 -17.18 -4.15
N ASP A 51 -14.09 -16.11 -3.76
CA ASP A 51 -15.51 -15.96 -4.00
C ASP A 51 -15.69 -15.68 -5.50
N PRO A 52 -16.47 -16.51 -6.26
CA PRO A 52 -16.71 -16.27 -7.68
C PRO A 52 -17.35 -14.91 -8.00
N GLU A 53 -17.97 -14.28 -7.00
CA GLU A 53 -18.56 -12.95 -7.09
C GLU A 53 -17.55 -11.82 -6.72
N GLU A 54 -16.36 -12.16 -6.23
CA GLU A 54 -15.35 -11.19 -5.85
C GLU A 54 -14.73 -10.55 -7.11
N GLY A 55 -14.96 -9.26 -7.27
CA GLY A 55 -14.40 -8.48 -8.38
C GLY A 55 -12.88 -8.28 -8.25
N TRP A 56 -12.24 -7.91 -9.35
CA TRP A 56 -10.83 -7.50 -9.35
C TRP A 56 -10.61 -6.31 -8.43
N PHE A 57 -9.50 -6.34 -7.74
CA PHE A 57 -9.07 -5.24 -6.88
C PHE A 57 -8.44 -4.12 -7.71
N LEU A 58 -8.54 -2.90 -7.19
CA LEU A 58 -7.72 -1.78 -7.60
C LEU A 58 -6.75 -1.52 -6.45
N ASN A 59 -5.44 -1.63 -6.70
CA ASN A 59 -4.39 -1.52 -5.69
C ASN A 59 -3.35 -0.46 -6.04
N GLY A 60 -2.74 0.10 -5.01
CA GLY A 60 -1.60 1.00 -5.11
C GLY A 60 -0.84 1.10 -3.79
N VAL A 61 0.21 1.91 -3.80
CA VAL A 61 1.04 2.19 -2.62
C VAL A 61 1.25 3.69 -2.48
N VAL A 62 1.17 4.17 -1.26
CA VAL A 62 1.54 5.54 -0.87
C VAL A 62 2.85 5.51 -0.09
N GLN A 63 3.76 6.42 -0.40
CA GLN A 63 4.95 6.70 0.39
C GLN A 63 4.75 7.98 1.20
N LEU A 64 4.90 7.89 2.51
CA LEU A 64 4.82 9.01 3.45
C LEU A 64 6.13 9.16 4.24
N GLU A 65 6.44 10.37 4.64
CA GLU A 65 7.29 10.65 5.81
C GLU A 65 6.41 11.04 6.99
N THR A 66 6.59 10.43 8.17
CA THR A 66 5.73 10.70 9.32
C THR A 66 6.47 10.65 10.66
N ASN A 67 5.94 11.38 11.65
CA ASN A 67 6.29 11.25 13.07
C ASN A 67 5.18 10.53 13.88
N ILE A 68 4.10 10.07 13.25
CA ILE A 68 3.04 9.30 13.91
C ILE A 68 3.60 7.92 14.25
N THR A 69 3.46 7.47 15.48
CA THR A 69 3.95 6.13 15.88
C THR A 69 3.24 5.01 15.11
N PRO A 70 3.85 3.82 14.92
CA PRO A 70 3.24 2.72 14.17
C PRO A 70 1.85 2.34 14.68
N ARG A 71 1.66 2.31 16.01
CA ARG A 71 0.37 1.97 16.63
C ARG A 71 -0.69 3.06 16.38
N SER A 72 -0.32 4.32 16.51
CA SER A 72 -1.23 5.44 16.22
C SER A 72 -1.56 5.50 14.73
N LEU A 73 -0.58 5.25 13.86
CA LEU A 73 -0.82 5.20 12.42
C LEU A 73 -1.82 4.09 12.08
N LEU A 74 -1.66 2.87 12.62
CA LEU A 74 -2.63 1.79 12.42
C LEU A 74 -4.05 2.22 12.83
N SER A 75 -4.20 2.84 14.00
CA SER A 75 -5.52 3.33 14.46
C SER A 75 -6.09 4.37 13.50
N THR A 76 -5.25 5.30 13.01
CA THR A 76 -5.68 6.31 12.04
C THR A 76 -6.09 5.69 10.70
N LEU A 77 -5.35 4.68 10.21
CA LEU A 77 -5.74 3.97 8.98
C LEU A 77 -7.12 3.29 9.14
N GLN A 78 -7.37 2.65 10.27
CA GLN A 78 -8.67 2.04 10.58
C GLN A 78 -9.80 3.09 10.68
N GLU A 79 -9.51 4.30 11.17
CA GLU A 79 -10.48 5.42 11.15
C GLU A 79 -10.79 5.87 9.72
N ILE A 80 -9.78 5.95 8.85
CA ILE A 80 -9.98 6.27 7.43
C ILE A 80 -10.83 5.18 6.76
N GLU A 81 -10.56 3.90 6.99
CA GLU A 81 -11.34 2.80 6.44
C GLU A 81 -12.81 2.89 6.86
N ARG A 82 -13.09 3.14 8.15
CA ARG A 82 -14.45 3.34 8.65
C ARG A 82 -15.14 4.56 8.03
N ALA A 83 -14.42 5.66 7.85
CA ALA A 83 -14.94 6.87 7.20
C ALA A 83 -15.22 6.67 5.69
N LEU A 84 -14.68 5.62 5.10
CA LEU A 84 -14.88 5.21 3.72
C LEU A 84 -15.80 3.97 3.61
N ASP A 85 -16.70 3.80 4.57
CA ASP A 85 -17.76 2.79 4.59
C ASP A 85 -17.25 1.33 4.59
N ARG A 86 -16.05 1.07 5.15
CA ARG A 86 -15.59 -0.31 5.36
C ARG A 86 -16.39 -0.99 6.46
N ASP A 87 -16.95 -2.14 6.14
CA ASP A 87 -17.61 -3.02 7.10
C ASP A 87 -16.56 -3.76 7.95
N GLU A 88 -16.50 -3.45 9.25
CA GLU A 88 -15.57 -4.09 10.19
C GLU A 88 -15.89 -5.57 10.46
N ASP A 89 -17.14 -5.97 10.29
CA ASP A 89 -17.59 -7.35 10.53
C ASP A 89 -17.19 -8.26 9.34
N ASN A 90 -16.95 -7.69 8.16
CA ASN A 90 -16.54 -8.41 6.95
C ASN A 90 -15.03 -8.30 6.66
N ARG A 91 -14.20 -8.93 7.51
CA ARG A 91 -12.73 -8.83 7.39
C ARG A 91 -12.13 -9.53 6.17
N SER A 92 -12.82 -10.48 5.57
CA SER A 92 -12.32 -11.31 4.46
C SER A 92 -13.10 -11.17 3.16
N GLY A 93 -14.20 -10.41 3.15
CA GLY A 93 -15.07 -10.23 1.98
C GLY A 93 -14.75 -8.98 1.16
N PRO A 94 -15.67 -8.63 0.25
CA PRO A 94 -15.60 -7.41 -0.53
C PRO A 94 -15.48 -6.17 0.37
N ARG A 95 -14.59 -5.23 0.00
CA ARG A 95 -14.30 -4.05 0.82
C ARG A 95 -14.17 -2.79 -0.02
N THR A 96 -14.72 -1.70 0.50
CA THR A 96 -14.64 -0.38 -0.12
C THR A 96 -13.21 0.11 -0.19
N ILE A 97 -12.45 -0.06 0.90
CA ILE A 97 -11.03 0.26 1.00
C ILE A 97 -10.34 -0.62 2.04
N ASP A 98 -9.08 -0.97 1.81
CA ASP A 98 -8.17 -1.67 2.71
C ASP A 98 -6.86 -0.88 2.79
N LEU A 99 -6.37 -0.62 4.01
CA LEU A 99 -5.15 0.15 4.23
C LEU A 99 -4.18 -0.63 5.12
N ASP A 100 -3.06 -1.06 4.56
CA ASP A 100 -2.04 -1.85 5.24
C ASP A 100 -0.72 -1.08 5.40
N ILE A 101 -0.14 -1.05 6.60
CA ILE A 101 1.24 -0.60 6.80
C ILE A 101 2.18 -1.68 6.25
N LEU A 102 2.85 -1.41 5.14
CA LEU A 102 3.79 -2.33 4.50
C LEU A 102 5.15 -2.29 5.18
N PHE A 103 5.70 -1.08 5.31
CA PHE A 103 6.96 -0.79 5.99
C PHE A 103 6.85 0.48 6.83
N TYR A 104 7.62 0.55 7.89
CA TYR A 104 7.79 1.74 8.72
C TYR A 104 9.28 1.90 9.06
N GLY A 105 9.98 2.70 8.26
CA GLY A 105 11.43 2.73 8.31
C GLY A 105 12.01 1.31 8.22
N GLU A 106 13.05 1.05 8.96
CA GLU A 106 13.67 -0.28 9.10
C GLU A 106 13.09 -1.08 10.30
N HIS A 107 12.00 -0.59 10.91
CA HIS A 107 11.44 -1.20 12.11
C HIS A 107 10.89 -2.60 11.85
N VAL A 108 11.15 -3.49 12.80
CA VAL A 108 10.57 -4.84 12.85
C VAL A 108 9.70 -4.93 14.10
N ILE A 109 8.38 -4.96 13.91
CA ILE A 109 7.39 -4.97 15.00
C ILE A 109 6.56 -6.24 14.88
N LYS A 110 6.38 -6.93 16.01
CA LYS A 110 5.53 -8.12 16.15
C LYS A 110 4.72 -8.00 17.43
N GLU A 111 3.57 -7.34 17.32
CA GLU A 111 2.65 -7.11 18.43
C GLU A 111 1.26 -7.61 18.07
N PRO A 112 0.37 -7.87 19.04
CA PRO A 112 -1.02 -8.19 18.75
C PRO A 112 -1.66 -7.14 17.86
N GLY A 113 -2.11 -7.56 16.66
CA GLY A 113 -2.74 -6.71 15.66
C GLY A 113 -1.81 -5.77 14.89
N LEU A 114 -0.48 -5.82 15.09
CA LEU A 114 0.48 -5.01 14.33
C LEU A 114 1.74 -5.80 14.02
N ALA A 115 1.97 -6.06 12.74
CA ALA A 115 3.19 -6.70 12.27
C ALA A 115 3.82 -5.86 11.14
N ILE A 116 5.05 -5.41 11.34
CA ILE A 116 5.84 -4.61 10.40
C ILE A 116 7.22 -5.27 10.24
N PRO A 117 7.73 -5.50 9.03
CA PRO A 117 7.02 -5.37 7.74
C PRO A 117 5.78 -6.25 7.68
N HIS A 118 4.81 -5.88 6.82
CA HIS A 118 3.60 -6.67 6.63
C HIS A 118 3.95 -8.13 6.27
N PRO A 119 3.44 -9.13 7.00
CA PRO A 119 3.98 -10.51 6.96
C PRO A 119 3.99 -11.17 5.58
N ARG A 120 3.05 -10.80 4.70
CA ARG A 120 2.86 -11.42 3.39
C ARG A 120 3.29 -10.54 2.22
N LEU A 121 3.82 -9.32 2.45
CA LEU A 121 4.13 -8.39 1.35
C LEU A 121 5.11 -8.97 0.33
N HIS A 122 6.14 -9.70 0.80
CA HIS A 122 7.20 -10.27 -0.02
C HIS A 122 6.74 -11.39 -0.95
N GLN A 123 5.51 -11.87 -0.80
CA GLN A 123 4.90 -12.93 -1.61
C GLN A 123 3.83 -12.39 -2.57
N ARG A 124 3.48 -11.09 -2.51
CA ARG A 124 2.32 -10.51 -3.17
C ARG A 124 2.73 -9.56 -4.28
N ARG A 125 2.56 -9.96 -5.52
CA ARG A 125 2.89 -9.11 -6.68
C ARG A 125 2.10 -7.80 -6.69
N PHE A 126 0.83 -7.81 -6.29
CA PHE A 126 -0.01 -6.63 -6.27
C PHE A 126 0.45 -5.57 -5.25
N VAL A 127 1.30 -5.94 -4.28
CA VAL A 127 1.99 -5.02 -3.37
C VAL A 127 3.35 -4.64 -3.93
N LEU A 128 4.13 -5.63 -4.41
CA LEU A 128 5.51 -5.42 -4.83
C LEU A 128 5.62 -4.60 -6.13
N MET A 129 4.68 -4.74 -7.07
CA MET A 129 4.72 -3.97 -8.32
C MET A 129 4.56 -2.45 -8.09
N PRO A 130 3.50 -1.97 -7.41
CA PRO A 130 3.38 -0.55 -7.12
C PRO A 130 4.49 -0.03 -6.20
N MET A 131 4.99 -0.87 -5.28
CA MET A 131 6.09 -0.48 -4.42
C MET A 131 7.42 -0.36 -5.19
N ASN A 132 7.70 -1.28 -6.14
CA ASN A 132 8.88 -1.22 -7.01
C ASN A 132 8.89 0.03 -7.91
N GLU A 133 7.73 0.58 -8.21
CA GLU A 133 7.61 1.85 -8.93
C GLU A 133 8.10 3.02 -8.08
N LEU A 134 7.76 3.04 -6.78
CA LEU A 134 8.14 4.11 -5.86
C LEU A 134 9.60 4.00 -5.42
N ASP A 135 10.01 2.85 -4.90
CA ASP A 135 11.37 2.62 -4.42
C ASP A 135 11.82 1.16 -4.64
N PRO A 136 12.38 0.84 -5.81
CA PRO A 136 12.89 -0.50 -6.13
C PRO A 136 14.07 -0.93 -5.25
N LEU A 137 14.80 0.03 -4.66
CA LEU A 137 15.99 -0.21 -3.85
C LEU A 137 15.69 -0.34 -2.35
N TRP A 138 14.45 -0.07 -1.91
CA TRP A 138 14.07 -0.26 -0.52
C TRP A 138 14.33 -1.69 -0.07
N VAL A 139 15.10 -1.84 1.02
CA VAL A 139 15.50 -3.15 1.52
C VAL A 139 14.56 -3.64 2.61
N HIS A 140 14.10 -4.88 2.48
CA HIS A 140 13.29 -5.53 3.51
C HIS A 140 14.16 -5.86 4.74
N PRO A 141 13.89 -5.31 5.93
CA PRO A 141 14.81 -5.34 7.06
C PRO A 141 15.11 -6.73 7.62
N THR A 142 14.26 -7.73 7.38
CA THR A 142 14.48 -9.11 7.86
C THR A 142 14.92 -10.06 6.75
N LEU A 143 14.56 -9.79 5.48
CA LEU A 143 14.93 -10.65 4.35
C LEU A 143 16.23 -10.20 3.67
N ASN A 144 16.67 -8.98 3.95
CA ASN A 144 17.85 -8.35 3.37
C ASN A 144 17.87 -8.40 1.82
N GLN A 145 16.67 -8.22 1.23
CA GLN A 145 16.45 -8.17 -0.20
C GLN A 145 15.74 -6.85 -0.56
N SER A 146 16.13 -6.26 -1.70
CA SER A 146 15.42 -5.08 -2.21
C SER A 146 14.04 -5.45 -2.73
N VAL A 147 13.15 -4.47 -2.84
CA VAL A 147 11.81 -4.65 -3.44
C VAL A 147 11.91 -5.23 -4.84
N ALA A 148 12.86 -4.76 -5.65
CA ALA A 148 13.11 -5.31 -6.99
C ALA A 148 13.51 -6.80 -6.96
N GLN A 149 14.35 -7.20 -6.00
CA GLN A 149 14.73 -8.61 -5.81
C GLN A 149 13.55 -9.45 -5.34
N LEU A 150 12.75 -8.94 -4.39
CA LEU A 150 11.54 -9.61 -3.91
C LEU A 150 10.52 -9.79 -5.04
N LEU A 151 10.31 -8.77 -5.87
CA LEU A 151 9.40 -8.84 -7.02
C LEU A 151 9.86 -9.90 -8.03
N THR A 152 11.16 -9.99 -8.29
CA THR A 152 11.73 -11.00 -9.19
C THR A 152 11.59 -12.42 -8.62
N ALA A 153 11.71 -12.58 -7.29
CA ALA A 153 11.64 -13.86 -6.61
C ALA A 153 10.19 -14.30 -6.30
N ALA A 154 9.21 -13.41 -6.41
CA ALA A 154 7.83 -13.68 -6.06
C ALA A 154 7.23 -14.79 -6.92
N ARG A 155 6.67 -15.81 -6.26
CA ARG A 155 6.02 -16.97 -6.92
C ARG A 155 4.53 -16.71 -7.23
N ASP A 156 3.99 -15.61 -6.77
CA ASP A 156 2.63 -15.17 -7.07
C ASP A 156 2.47 -14.97 -8.59
N GLN A 157 1.54 -15.71 -9.19
CA GLN A 157 1.24 -15.66 -10.63
C GLN A 157 -0.08 -14.93 -10.91
N SER A 158 -0.67 -14.29 -9.89
CA SER A 158 -1.89 -13.52 -10.06
C SER A 158 -1.68 -12.41 -11.10
N GLN A 159 -2.70 -12.15 -11.90
CA GLN A 159 -2.63 -11.11 -12.91
C GLN A 159 -2.62 -9.73 -12.24
N VAL A 160 -1.65 -8.92 -12.60
CA VAL A 160 -1.53 -7.52 -12.18
C VAL A 160 -1.42 -6.69 -13.46
N ARG A 161 -2.37 -5.79 -13.69
CA ARG A 161 -2.45 -4.94 -14.87
C ARG A 161 -2.43 -3.48 -14.46
N LEU A 162 -1.71 -2.67 -15.21
CA LEU A 162 -1.79 -1.23 -15.04
C LEU A 162 -3.20 -0.75 -15.41
N LEU A 163 -3.83 0.03 -14.53
CA LEU A 163 -5.08 0.72 -14.86
C LEU A 163 -4.78 1.81 -15.92
N PHE A 164 -5.53 1.82 -16.99
CA PHE A 164 -5.36 2.85 -18.04
C PHE A 164 -6.71 3.31 -18.58
N PRO A 165 -6.94 4.63 -18.70
CA PRO A 165 -6.07 5.73 -18.22
C PRO A 165 -6.05 5.80 -16.68
N GLN A 166 -4.97 6.40 -16.13
CA GLN A 166 -4.92 6.71 -14.69
C GLN A 166 -5.94 7.81 -14.37
N PRO A 167 -6.63 7.76 -13.21
CA PRO A 167 -7.73 8.68 -12.90
C PRO A 167 -7.28 10.12 -12.66
N SER A 168 -6.03 10.33 -12.25
CA SER A 168 -5.46 11.66 -12.04
C SER A 168 -3.93 11.67 -12.15
N THR A 169 -3.33 12.88 -12.27
CA THR A 169 -1.87 13.07 -12.28
C THR A 169 -1.21 12.83 -10.92
N ARG A 170 -1.98 12.60 -9.86
CA ARG A 170 -1.49 12.22 -8.53
C ARG A 170 -0.81 10.86 -8.57
N TYR A 171 -1.35 9.93 -9.34
CA TYR A 171 -0.80 8.59 -9.50
C TYR A 171 0.46 8.62 -10.38
N GLY A 172 1.47 7.85 -9.98
CA GLY A 172 2.79 7.86 -10.59
C GLY A 172 3.66 9.05 -10.16
N SER A 173 3.21 9.85 -9.17
CA SER A 173 4.04 10.91 -8.61
C SER A 173 5.15 10.30 -7.74
N ARG A 174 6.40 10.67 -8.03
CA ARG A 174 7.57 10.25 -7.26
C ARG A 174 8.05 11.40 -6.38
N PRO A 175 8.70 11.10 -5.24
CA PRO A 175 9.41 12.12 -4.50
C PRO A 175 10.43 12.79 -5.42
N ALA A 176 10.55 14.10 -5.32
CA ALA A 176 11.66 14.79 -5.97
C ALA A 176 12.95 14.15 -5.45
N CYS A 177 13.77 13.62 -6.35
CA CYS A 177 15.05 13.02 -6.01
C CYS A 177 15.85 14.07 -5.23
N SER A 178 16.00 13.88 -3.91
CA SER A 178 16.91 14.67 -3.11
C SER A 178 18.31 14.33 -3.61
N SER A 179 18.90 15.23 -4.40
CA SER A 179 20.32 15.12 -4.77
C SER A 179 21.12 14.92 -3.49
N PRO A 180 22.07 13.98 -3.45
CA PRO A 180 22.93 13.83 -2.29
C PRO A 180 23.60 15.17 -2.00
N PRO A 181 23.80 15.54 -0.73
CA PRO A 181 24.55 16.73 -0.41
C PRO A 181 25.94 16.61 -1.04
N ASN A 182 26.30 17.59 -1.86
CA ASN A 182 27.64 17.67 -2.44
C ASN A 182 28.67 17.55 -1.31
N ALA A 183 29.53 16.54 -1.43
CA ALA A 183 30.70 16.38 -0.59
C ALA A 183 31.74 17.47 -0.87
#